data_6a5f5017eaaa4fd256387f50521137f9
#
_entry.id   6a5f5017eaaa4fd256387f50521137f9
#
_cell.length_a   1.000
_cell.length_b   1.000
_cell.length_c   1.000
_cell.angle_alpha   90.00
_cell.angle_beta   90.00
_cell.angle_gamma   90.00
#
_symmetry.space_group_name_H-M   'P 1'
#
loop_
_entity.id
_entity.type
_entity.pdbx_description
1 polymer ?
#
loop_
_entity_poly.entity_id
_entity_poly.type
_entity_poly.pdbx_seq_one_letter_code
_entity_poly.pdbx_strand_id
1 'polypeptide(L)'
;MFLCDKKHHEGTAFPFLQMPVLSGASGAGIAEKLAPILGMEHVALESRRFPDGEAYVRVPAESIDSVRSEAVVLVSNTFPDSGILQTLLLLGAIRDVRKGDLSSLKGEWSGGSEDVGPGVFLAIPYYGYARQDKRFSVGESISAKIVTEVVSKYCDGIAILDLHAPEVLEGMDVPIEFVSSMPEIADSLQNGVSPDFILSPDKGAISRATEVAGLIGCDFSYLEKTRIDAHTIEHTPKDLDVSGKVVAIVDDMISTGGTICRASDALRRQGATEVHAACTHGLFTGGALSRLANHVDGVYTTDSLPNPRASVSAAPALARGLSSLMEKVTHNG
;
A
#
# COMPACT_ATOMS: atom_id res chain seq x y z
N MET A 1 15.93 -20.55 50.34
CA MET A 1 16.17 -21.44 49.20
C MET A 1 14.84 -21.57 48.48
N PHE A 2 14.51 -20.61 47.65
CA PHE A 2 13.29 -20.58 46.88
C PHE A 2 13.66 -20.72 45.39
N LEU A 3 13.30 -21.86 44.83
CA LEU A 3 13.43 -22.16 43.42
C LEU A 3 12.37 -21.39 42.67
N CYS A 4 12.79 -20.47 41.77
CA CYS A 4 11.95 -19.73 40.87
C CYS A 4 11.77 -20.56 39.60
N ASP A 5 10.60 -21.18 39.45
CA ASP A 5 10.19 -21.89 38.24
C ASP A 5 10.05 -20.89 37.07
N LYS A 6 10.98 -20.93 36.14
CA LYS A 6 10.85 -20.30 34.83
C LYS A 6 9.91 -21.15 33.99
N LYS A 7 8.62 -20.79 33.95
CA LYS A 7 7.73 -21.24 32.89
C LYS A 7 8.21 -20.63 31.57
N HIS A 8 8.79 -21.46 30.73
CA HIS A 8 8.95 -21.16 29.30
C HIS A 8 7.56 -20.94 28.72
N HIS A 9 7.30 -19.72 28.25
CA HIS A 9 6.27 -19.51 27.24
C HIS A 9 6.79 -20.14 25.95
N GLU A 10 6.33 -21.35 25.67
CA GLU A 10 6.36 -21.92 24.31
C GLU A 10 5.50 -20.98 23.46
N GLY A 11 6.16 -20.15 22.62
CA GLY A 11 5.49 -19.40 21.60
C GLY A 11 4.83 -20.41 20.67
N THR A 12 3.52 -20.28 20.49
CA THR A 12 2.78 -20.97 19.44
C THR A 12 3.47 -20.62 18.12
N ALA A 13 4.25 -21.56 17.57
CA ALA A 13 4.79 -21.47 16.23
C ALA A 13 3.60 -21.34 15.29
N PHE A 14 3.52 -20.22 14.59
CA PHE A 14 2.51 -20.00 13.55
C PHE A 14 2.66 -21.09 12.49
N PRO A 15 1.58 -21.73 12.03
CA PRO A 15 1.62 -22.78 11.02
C PRO A 15 2.04 -22.30 9.61
N PHE A 16 2.50 -21.05 9.47
CA PHE A 16 2.81 -20.37 8.22
C PHE A 16 4.29 -20.38 7.82
N LEU A 17 5.14 -21.15 8.50
CA LEU A 17 6.60 -21.13 8.36
C LEU A 17 7.14 -21.59 6.97
N GLN A 18 6.28 -21.98 6.02
CA GLN A 18 6.70 -22.45 4.69
C GLN A 18 6.04 -21.69 3.51
N MET A 19 5.16 -20.73 3.79
CA MET A 19 4.49 -19.96 2.74
C MET A 19 5.49 -19.08 1.99
N PRO A 20 5.57 -19.15 0.63
CA PRO A 20 6.41 -18.23 -0.11
C PRO A 20 5.71 -16.88 -0.31
N VAL A 21 6.50 -15.80 -0.24
CA VAL A 21 6.13 -14.46 -0.71
C VAL A 21 6.55 -14.36 -2.17
N LEU A 22 5.58 -14.28 -3.06
CA LEU A 22 5.78 -14.22 -4.50
C LEU A 22 5.76 -12.77 -4.98
N SER A 23 6.50 -12.45 -6.02
CA SER A 23 6.39 -11.16 -6.69
C SER A 23 6.63 -11.23 -8.18
N GLY A 24 5.92 -10.38 -8.94
CA GLY A 24 6.36 -9.94 -10.24
C GLY A 24 7.27 -8.71 -10.13
N ALA A 25 7.62 -8.10 -11.27
CA ALA A 25 8.54 -6.96 -11.30
C ALA A 25 8.08 -5.76 -10.47
N SER A 26 6.76 -5.48 -10.39
CA SER A 26 6.22 -4.31 -9.67
C SER A 26 6.24 -4.45 -8.15
N GLY A 27 6.32 -5.67 -7.62
CA GLY A 27 6.28 -5.95 -6.18
C GLY A 27 7.61 -6.40 -5.57
N ALA A 28 8.64 -6.63 -6.39
CA ALA A 28 9.87 -7.30 -5.98
C ALA A 28 10.57 -6.61 -4.79
N GLY A 29 10.81 -5.30 -4.85
CA GLY A 29 11.52 -4.59 -3.79
C GLY A 29 10.79 -4.59 -2.44
N ILE A 30 9.46 -4.67 -2.43
CA ILE A 30 8.68 -4.84 -1.19
C ILE A 30 8.67 -6.30 -0.75
N ALA A 31 8.50 -7.25 -1.67
CA ALA A 31 8.50 -8.67 -1.35
C ALA A 31 9.81 -9.13 -0.69
N GLU A 32 10.95 -8.65 -1.18
CA GLU A 32 12.28 -8.90 -0.61
C GLU A 32 12.39 -8.44 0.85
N LYS A 33 11.71 -7.34 1.21
CA LYS A 33 11.69 -6.80 2.58
C LYS A 33 10.61 -7.45 3.44
N LEU A 34 9.48 -7.82 2.83
CA LEU A 34 8.31 -8.38 3.49
C LEU A 34 8.56 -9.84 3.94
N ALA A 35 9.17 -10.65 3.05
CA ALA A 35 9.39 -12.06 3.31
C ALA A 35 10.15 -12.34 4.64
N PRO A 36 11.29 -11.70 4.94
CA PRO A 36 11.97 -11.93 6.21
C PRO A 36 11.17 -11.43 7.43
N ILE A 37 10.33 -10.39 7.30
CA ILE A 37 9.47 -9.93 8.40
C ILE A 37 8.43 -10.99 8.75
N LEU A 38 7.88 -11.67 7.73
CA LEU A 38 6.91 -12.75 7.89
C LEU A 38 7.57 -14.12 8.24
N GLY A 39 8.91 -14.20 8.21
CA GLY A 39 9.63 -15.46 8.36
C GLY A 39 9.46 -16.41 7.16
N MET A 40 9.21 -15.87 5.96
CA MET A 40 8.93 -16.58 4.72
C MET A 40 10.06 -16.43 3.71
N GLU A 41 10.08 -17.28 2.68
CA GLU A 41 10.99 -17.16 1.55
C GLU A 41 10.41 -16.25 0.46
N HIS A 42 11.25 -15.42 -0.18
CA HIS A 42 10.86 -14.66 -1.35
C HIS A 42 11.15 -15.44 -2.63
N VAL A 43 10.13 -15.56 -3.49
CA VAL A 43 10.23 -16.18 -4.81
C VAL A 43 9.84 -15.16 -5.89
N ALA A 44 10.80 -14.80 -6.71
CA ALA A 44 10.57 -13.95 -7.87
C ALA A 44 9.93 -14.75 -9.01
N LEU A 45 8.71 -14.40 -9.40
CA LEU A 45 8.06 -14.98 -10.58
C LEU A 45 8.66 -14.36 -11.85
N GLU A 46 8.88 -15.18 -12.88
CA GLU A 46 9.33 -14.64 -14.16
C GLU A 46 8.28 -13.70 -14.73
N SER A 47 8.70 -12.48 -15.05
CA SER A 47 7.83 -11.43 -15.51
C SER A 47 8.59 -10.55 -16.50
N ARG A 48 8.18 -10.59 -17.76
CA ARG A 48 8.79 -9.81 -18.85
C ARG A 48 7.75 -9.36 -19.86
N ARG A 49 8.14 -8.54 -20.80
CA ARG A 49 7.30 -8.16 -21.94
C ARG A 49 7.88 -8.70 -23.23
N PHE A 50 6.98 -9.12 -24.11
CA PHE A 50 7.32 -9.39 -25.49
C PHE A 50 7.59 -8.07 -26.25
N PRO A 51 8.23 -8.12 -27.43
CA PRO A 51 8.51 -6.92 -28.24
C PRO A 51 7.26 -6.13 -28.65
N ASP A 52 6.11 -6.78 -28.76
CA ASP A 52 4.81 -6.17 -29.06
C ASP A 52 4.14 -5.52 -27.82
N GLY A 53 4.76 -5.70 -26.63
CA GLY A 53 4.29 -5.13 -25.37
C GLY A 53 3.41 -6.05 -24.53
N GLU A 54 3.05 -7.24 -25.00
CA GLU A 54 2.30 -8.22 -24.21
C GLU A 54 3.13 -8.73 -23.02
N ALA A 55 2.43 -8.97 -21.90
CA ALA A 55 3.08 -9.47 -20.69
C ALA A 55 3.26 -10.99 -20.74
N TYR A 56 4.43 -11.47 -20.33
CA TYR A 56 4.72 -12.86 -20.05
C TYR A 56 4.97 -13.05 -18.57
N VAL A 57 4.35 -14.09 -18.00
CA VAL A 57 4.56 -14.50 -16.61
C VAL A 57 4.74 -16.02 -16.52
N ARG A 58 5.55 -16.47 -15.55
CA ARG A 58 5.75 -17.89 -15.27
C ARG A 58 6.14 -18.09 -13.81
N VAL A 59 5.61 -19.14 -13.18
CA VAL A 59 6.14 -19.66 -11.93
C VAL A 59 7.41 -20.45 -12.24
N PRO A 60 8.57 -20.14 -11.63
CA PRO A 60 9.82 -20.89 -11.84
C PRO A 60 9.63 -22.37 -11.53
N ALA A 61 10.29 -23.23 -12.31
CA ALA A 61 10.13 -24.69 -12.20
C ALA A 61 10.45 -25.21 -10.79
N GLU A 62 11.47 -24.67 -10.16
CA GLU A 62 11.92 -24.99 -8.81
C GLU A 62 10.93 -24.60 -7.72
N SER A 63 10.00 -23.68 -8.01
CA SER A 63 9.01 -23.19 -7.04
C SER A 63 7.61 -23.79 -7.23
N ILE A 64 7.43 -24.64 -8.25
CA ILE A 64 6.11 -25.22 -8.58
C ILE A 64 5.54 -26.00 -7.39
N ASP A 65 6.35 -26.85 -6.74
CA ASP A 65 5.88 -27.70 -5.65
C ASP A 65 5.44 -26.87 -4.44
N SER A 66 6.21 -25.84 -4.04
CA SER A 66 5.83 -24.98 -2.93
C SER A 66 4.59 -24.14 -3.24
N VAL A 67 4.48 -23.57 -4.45
CA VAL A 67 3.30 -22.82 -4.89
C VAL A 67 2.04 -23.70 -4.95
N ARG A 68 2.20 -24.99 -5.25
CA ARG A 68 1.09 -25.95 -5.29
C ARG A 68 0.61 -26.38 -3.90
N SER A 69 1.54 -26.63 -2.98
CA SER A 69 1.25 -27.26 -1.69
C SER A 69 1.01 -26.27 -0.55
N GLU A 70 1.53 -25.04 -0.66
CA GLU A 70 1.50 -24.05 0.42
C GLU A 70 0.57 -22.89 0.09
N ALA A 71 0.04 -22.22 1.12
CA ALA A 71 -0.55 -20.90 0.94
C ALA A 71 0.52 -19.92 0.42
N VAL A 72 0.13 -18.93 -0.35
CA VAL A 72 1.08 -17.97 -0.95
C VAL A 72 0.64 -16.53 -0.75
N VAL A 73 1.60 -15.63 -0.64
CA VAL A 73 1.36 -14.18 -0.69
C VAL A 73 1.94 -13.65 -2.00
N LEU A 74 1.11 -13.07 -2.88
CA LEU A 74 1.58 -12.33 -4.04
C LEU A 74 1.66 -10.85 -3.71
N VAL A 75 2.83 -10.23 -3.88
CA VAL A 75 3.01 -8.77 -3.81
C VAL A 75 2.98 -8.19 -5.21
N SER A 76 1.99 -7.36 -5.51
CA SER A 76 1.84 -6.74 -6.84
C SER A 76 1.08 -5.42 -6.78
N ASN A 77 1.53 -4.41 -7.54
CA ASN A 77 0.82 -3.15 -7.69
C ASN A 77 -0.19 -3.21 -8.83
N THR A 78 -1.39 -2.65 -8.63
CA THR A 78 -2.40 -2.49 -9.68
C THR A 78 -2.26 -1.18 -10.45
N PHE A 79 -1.04 -0.70 -10.62
CA PHE A 79 -0.71 0.56 -11.29
C PHE A 79 0.60 0.43 -12.11
N PRO A 80 0.66 1.07 -13.28
CA PRO A 80 -0.43 1.64 -14.10
C PRO A 80 -1.39 0.56 -14.63
N ASP A 81 -2.24 0.82 -15.62
CA ASP A 81 -3.20 -0.15 -16.18
C ASP A 81 -2.56 -1.50 -16.50
N SER A 82 -1.35 -1.48 -17.03
CA SER A 82 -0.54 -2.68 -17.29
C SER A 82 -0.19 -3.47 -16.01
N GLY A 83 -0.19 -2.82 -14.84
CA GLY A 83 0.01 -3.47 -13.55
C GLY A 83 -1.20 -4.31 -13.15
N ILE A 84 -2.42 -3.87 -13.46
CA ILE A 84 -3.65 -4.65 -13.25
C ILE A 84 -3.58 -5.94 -14.05
N LEU A 85 -3.28 -5.83 -15.34
CA LEU A 85 -3.16 -7.00 -16.20
C LEU A 85 -2.05 -7.94 -15.73
N GLN A 86 -0.89 -7.41 -15.36
CA GLN A 86 0.21 -8.21 -14.82
C GLN A 86 -0.20 -8.94 -13.53
N THR A 87 -0.89 -8.26 -12.61
CA THR A 87 -1.41 -8.87 -11.38
C THR A 87 -2.35 -10.03 -11.69
N LEU A 88 -3.27 -9.86 -12.63
CA LEU A 88 -4.20 -10.91 -13.05
C LEU A 88 -3.48 -12.11 -13.67
N LEU A 89 -2.48 -11.88 -14.53
CA LEU A 89 -1.69 -12.95 -15.14
C LEU A 89 -0.85 -13.71 -14.11
N LEU A 90 -0.26 -13.01 -13.13
CA LEU A 90 0.50 -13.63 -12.03
C LEU A 90 -0.41 -14.49 -11.15
N LEU A 91 -1.57 -13.98 -10.74
CA LEU A 91 -2.57 -14.74 -9.99
C LEU A 91 -3.08 -15.93 -10.80
N GLY A 92 -3.34 -15.74 -12.10
CA GLY A 92 -3.74 -16.82 -13.02
C GLY A 92 -2.69 -17.92 -13.08
N ALA A 93 -1.41 -17.58 -13.25
CA ALA A 93 -0.32 -18.55 -13.29
C ALA A 93 -0.19 -19.35 -11.97
N ILE A 94 -0.40 -18.70 -10.81
CA ILE A 94 -0.44 -19.37 -9.51
C ILE A 94 -1.59 -20.38 -9.45
N ARG A 95 -2.79 -19.97 -9.88
CA ARG A 95 -3.98 -20.84 -9.91
C ARG A 95 -3.82 -22.00 -10.88
N ASP A 96 -3.24 -21.78 -12.05
CA ASP A 96 -2.98 -22.83 -13.05
C ASP A 96 -2.00 -23.89 -12.53
N VAL A 97 -0.92 -23.46 -11.85
CA VAL A 97 0.03 -24.38 -11.17
C VAL A 97 -0.69 -25.28 -10.17
N ARG A 98 -1.71 -24.78 -9.50
CA ARG A 98 -2.49 -25.54 -8.51
C ARG A 98 -3.49 -26.51 -9.11
N LYS A 99 -4.12 -26.13 -10.23
CA LYS A 99 -5.20 -26.90 -10.86
C LYS A 99 -4.74 -27.99 -11.82
N GLY A 100 -3.55 -27.85 -12.42
CA GLY A 100 -3.18 -28.55 -13.66
C GLY A 100 -2.14 -29.63 -13.55
N ASP A 101 -2.17 -30.53 -14.53
CA ASP A 101 -1.03 -31.31 -14.96
C ASP A 101 -0.10 -30.42 -15.82
N LEU A 102 0.96 -29.93 -15.21
CA LEU A 102 1.96 -29.05 -15.85
C LEU A 102 2.89 -29.81 -16.80
N SER A 103 2.72 -31.14 -16.96
CA SER A 103 3.51 -31.96 -17.90
C SER A 103 3.12 -31.71 -19.36
N SER A 104 1.92 -31.20 -19.62
CA SER A 104 1.43 -30.88 -20.95
C SER A 104 1.83 -29.47 -21.36
N LEU A 105 2.76 -29.35 -22.32
CA LEU A 105 3.09 -28.08 -22.98
C LEU A 105 1.95 -27.56 -23.88
N LYS A 106 0.94 -28.37 -24.13
CA LYS A 106 -0.23 -28.04 -24.94
C LYS A 106 -1.41 -27.71 -24.02
N GLY A 107 -1.27 -26.79 -23.09
CA GLY A 107 -2.31 -26.44 -22.12
C GLY A 107 -3.71 -26.69 -22.62
N GLU A 108 -4.23 -27.91 -22.43
CA GLU A 108 -5.66 -28.13 -22.54
C GLU A 108 -6.28 -27.38 -21.38
N TRP A 109 -7.02 -26.33 -21.67
CA TRP A 109 -7.89 -25.71 -20.71
C TRP A 109 -8.89 -26.75 -20.20
N SER A 110 -8.49 -27.56 -19.26
CA SER A 110 -9.39 -28.43 -18.50
C SER A 110 -10.12 -27.53 -17.50
N GLY A 111 -11.13 -26.85 -17.99
CA GLY A 111 -12.00 -26.07 -17.11
C GLY A 111 -12.67 -26.98 -16.12
N GLY A 112 -12.08 -27.17 -14.95
CA GLY A 112 -12.85 -27.83 -13.95
C GLY A 112 -12.26 -28.71 -12.88
N SER A 113 -10.99 -28.67 -12.55
CA SER A 113 -10.64 -29.07 -11.18
C SER A 113 -10.83 -27.88 -10.27
N GLU A 114 -11.68 -28.00 -9.24
CA GLU A 114 -11.76 -26.99 -8.19
C GLU A 114 -10.37 -26.81 -7.59
N ASP A 115 -9.93 -25.56 -7.46
CA ASP A 115 -8.71 -25.23 -6.74
C ASP A 115 -8.96 -25.50 -5.25
N VAL A 116 -8.51 -26.63 -4.79
CA VAL A 116 -8.58 -27.04 -3.38
C VAL A 116 -7.29 -26.74 -2.62
N GLY A 117 -6.40 -25.96 -3.24
CA GLY A 117 -5.12 -25.58 -2.63
C GLY A 117 -5.30 -24.59 -1.47
N PRO A 118 -4.27 -24.42 -0.65
CA PRO A 118 -4.23 -23.41 0.42
C PRO A 118 -4.41 -21.99 -0.14
N GLY A 119 -4.71 -21.00 0.72
CA GLY A 119 -5.08 -19.64 0.30
C GLY A 119 -4.05 -18.93 -0.59
N VAL A 120 -4.55 -18.12 -1.51
CA VAL A 120 -3.77 -17.16 -2.31
C VAL A 120 -4.09 -15.76 -1.83
N PHE A 121 -3.14 -15.11 -1.17
CA PHE A 121 -3.30 -13.76 -0.63
C PHE A 121 -2.60 -12.75 -1.54
N LEU A 122 -3.26 -11.62 -1.78
CA LEU A 122 -2.70 -10.53 -2.57
C LEU A 122 -2.38 -9.34 -1.66
N ALA A 123 -1.12 -8.93 -1.65
CA ALA A 123 -0.68 -7.68 -1.04
C ALA A 123 -0.52 -6.62 -2.12
N ILE A 124 -1.22 -5.50 -1.97
CA ILE A 124 -1.18 -4.37 -2.92
C ILE A 124 -0.54 -3.17 -2.24
N PRO A 125 0.76 -2.90 -2.48
CA PRO A 125 1.44 -1.73 -1.94
C PRO A 125 0.86 -0.41 -2.44
N TYR A 126 0.46 -0.33 -3.72
CA TYR A 126 -0.27 0.79 -4.28
C TYR A 126 -1.44 0.31 -5.14
N TYR A 127 -2.63 0.77 -4.76
CA TYR A 127 -3.86 0.44 -5.45
C TYR A 127 -4.18 1.47 -6.53
N GLY A 128 -4.06 1.07 -7.79
CA GLY A 128 -4.46 1.90 -8.93
C GLY A 128 -5.97 2.17 -8.94
N TYR A 129 -6.38 3.32 -9.47
CA TYR A 129 -7.78 3.79 -9.48
C TYR A 129 -8.39 4.10 -8.11
N ALA A 130 -7.62 4.14 -7.03
CA ALA A 130 -8.09 4.48 -5.67
C ALA A 130 -8.88 5.79 -5.60
N ARG A 131 -8.60 6.74 -6.50
CA ARG A 131 -9.25 8.06 -6.59
C ARG A 131 -10.54 8.08 -7.43
N GLN A 132 -10.87 6.97 -8.11
CA GLN A 132 -12.16 6.76 -8.78
C GLN A 132 -13.08 5.89 -7.91
N ASP A 133 -13.27 6.38 -6.70
CA ASP A 133 -14.04 5.80 -5.59
C ASP A 133 -15.55 6.06 -5.70
N LYS A 134 -15.93 7.08 -6.46
CA LYS A 134 -17.32 7.49 -6.66
C LYS A 134 -17.51 8.09 -8.05
N ARG A 135 -18.78 8.33 -8.43
CA ARG A 135 -19.11 9.07 -9.65
C ARG A 135 -19.08 10.56 -9.39
N PHE A 136 -18.27 11.28 -10.13
CA PHE A 136 -18.24 12.75 -10.16
C PHE A 136 -19.22 13.30 -11.19
N SER A 137 -19.56 12.49 -12.19
CA SER A 137 -20.53 12.79 -13.25
C SER A 137 -21.38 11.57 -13.56
N VAL A 138 -22.58 11.81 -14.13
CA VAL A 138 -23.47 10.73 -14.58
C VAL A 138 -22.79 9.91 -15.68
N GLY A 139 -22.82 8.58 -15.55
CA GLY A 139 -22.22 7.66 -16.52
C GLY A 139 -20.77 7.27 -16.22
N GLU A 140 -20.10 7.88 -15.26
CA GLU A 140 -18.77 7.45 -14.84
C GLU A 140 -18.80 6.07 -14.15
N SER A 141 -17.73 5.29 -14.35
CA SER A 141 -17.51 4.06 -13.61
C SER A 141 -16.95 4.33 -12.21
N ILE A 142 -17.20 3.44 -11.27
CA ILE A 142 -16.45 3.37 -10.01
C ILE A 142 -15.33 2.36 -10.24
N SER A 143 -14.22 2.85 -10.80
CA SER A 143 -13.16 1.98 -11.32
C SER A 143 -12.44 1.20 -10.23
N ALA A 144 -12.31 1.77 -9.03
CA ALA A 144 -11.77 1.07 -7.87
C ALA A 144 -12.53 -0.24 -7.60
N LYS A 145 -13.87 -0.20 -7.60
CA LYS A 145 -14.69 -1.39 -7.38
C LYS A 145 -14.52 -2.42 -8.48
N ILE A 146 -14.54 -1.99 -9.75
CA ILE A 146 -14.41 -2.89 -10.91
C ILE A 146 -13.08 -3.65 -10.87
N VAL A 147 -11.97 -2.95 -10.56
CA VAL A 147 -10.64 -3.59 -10.46
C VAL A 147 -10.65 -4.64 -9.36
N THR A 148 -11.22 -4.33 -8.19
CA THR A 148 -11.30 -5.30 -7.09
C THR A 148 -12.18 -6.51 -7.46
N GLU A 149 -13.34 -6.30 -8.06
CA GLU A 149 -14.24 -7.38 -8.51
C GLU A 149 -13.56 -8.36 -9.48
N VAL A 150 -12.66 -7.86 -10.33
CA VAL A 150 -11.93 -8.73 -11.26
C VAL A 150 -10.80 -9.47 -10.56
N VAL A 151 -10.01 -8.78 -9.74
CA VAL A 151 -8.85 -9.35 -9.06
C VAL A 151 -9.27 -10.37 -7.99
N SER A 152 -10.36 -10.11 -7.26
CA SER A 152 -10.87 -10.97 -6.19
C SER A 152 -11.26 -12.38 -6.65
N LYS A 153 -11.52 -12.57 -7.95
CA LYS A 153 -11.81 -13.91 -8.51
C LYS A 153 -10.61 -14.85 -8.50
N TYR A 154 -9.41 -14.33 -8.27
CA TYR A 154 -8.17 -15.08 -8.34
C TYR A 154 -7.42 -15.16 -7.01
N CYS A 155 -7.93 -14.53 -5.94
CA CYS A 155 -7.31 -14.58 -4.61
C CYS A 155 -8.36 -14.80 -3.52
N ASP A 156 -7.92 -15.25 -2.35
CA ASP A 156 -8.77 -15.59 -1.21
C ASP A 156 -8.76 -14.51 -0.13
N GLY A 157 -7.94 -13.49 -0.32
CA GLY A 157 -7.87 -12.31 0.53
C GLY A 157 -6.94 -11.25 -0.04
N ILE A 158 -7.20 -9.98 0.29
CA ILE A 158 -6.45 -8.83 -0.23
C ILE A 158 -6.03 -7.93 0.92
N ALA A 159 -4.75 -7.61 1.03
CA ALA A 159 -4.24 -6.56 1.91
C ALA A 159 -3.86 -5.34 1.06
N ILE A 160 -4.44 -4.17 1.37
CA ILE A 160 -4.25 -2.93 0.61
C ILE A 160 -3.66 -1.86 1.53
N LEU A 161 -2.52 -1.29 1.13
CA LEU A 161 -1.87 -0.23 1.88
C LEU A 161 -2.52 1.13 1.60
N ASP A 162 -2.91 1.85 2.66
CA ASP A 162 -3.43 3.23 2.67
C ASP A 162 -4.37 3.56 1.50
N LEU A 163 -5.41 2.73 1.30
CA LEU A 163 -6.42 3.00 0.28
C LEU A 163 -7.07 4.37 0.51
N HIS A 164 -7.22 5.16 -0.55
CA HIS A 164 -7.74 6.53 -0.50
C HIS A 164 -9.13 6.62 0.14
N ALA A 165 -10.04 5.70 -0.23
CA ALA A 165 -11.41 5.63 0.24
C ALA A 165 -11.80 4.15 0.47
N PRO A 166 -11.47 3.57 1.65
CA PRO A 166 -11.74 2.16 1.95
C PRO A 166 -13.22 1.76 1.83
N GLU A 167 -14.13 2.69 2.11
CA GLU A 167 -15.58 2.48 2.08
C GLU A 167 -16.10 2.07 0.68
N VAL A 168 -15.37 2.37 -0.39
CA VAL A 168 -15.76 1.95 -1.75
C VAL A 168 -15.72 0.44 -1.95
N LEU A 169 -14.90 -0.27 -1.17
CA LEU A 169 -14.71 -1.71 -1.24
C LEU A 169 -15.48 -2.47 -0.15
N GLU A 170 -16.28 -1.78 0.66
CA GLU A 170 -17.16 -2.44 1.61
C GLU A 170 -18.17 -3.35 0.91
N GLY A 171 -18.39 -4.54 1.48
CA GLY A 171 -19.33 -5.52 0.95
C GLY A 171 -18.81 -6.32 -0.26
N MET A 172 -17.51 -6.29 -0.54
CA MET A 172 -16.89 -7.23 -1.47
C MET A 172 -16.90 -8.65 -0.88
N ASP A 173 -17.07 -9.64 -1.74
CA ASP A 173 -17.13 -11.06 -1.32
C ASP A 173 -15.80 -11.59 -0.77
N VAL A 174 -14.67 -11.03 -1.23
CA VAL A 174 -13.33 -11.39 -0.74
C VAL A 174 -12.99 -10.61 0.53
N PRO A 175 -12.41 -11.25 1.55
CA PRO A 175 -11.87 -10.55 2.72
C PRO A 175 -10.81 -9.51 2.32
N ILE A 176 -10.99 -8.27 2.76
CA ILE A 176 -10.03 -7.18 2.50
C ILE A 176 -9.53 -6.63 3.84
N GLU A 177 -8.22 -6.48 3.95
CA GLU A 177 -7.57 -5.79 5.06
C GLU A 177 -6.98 -4.47 4.58
N PHE A 178 -7.44 -3.37 5.15
CA PHE A 178 -6.89 -2.04 4.91
C PHE A 178 -5.79 -1.76 5.93
N VAL A 179 -4.61 -1.41 5.43
CA VAL A 179 -3.41 -1.28 6.24
C VAL A 179 -2.92 0.15 6.22
N SER A 180 -2.53 0.68 7.39
CA SER A 180 -1.93 2.01 7.49
C SER A 180 -0.40 1.92 7.60
N SER A 181 0.32 2.76 6.85
CA SER A 181 1.77 3.00 7.01
C SER A 181 2.07 4.25 7.84
N MET A 182 1.07 4.85 8.45
CA MET A 182 1.27 6.04 9.29
C MET A 182 2.22 5.80 10.46
N PRO A 183 2.27 4.60 11.10
CA PRO A 183 3.29 4.31 12.10
C PRO A 183 4.72 4.41 11.58
N GLU A 184 5.00 3.87 10.39
CA GLU A 184 6.31 3.92 9.76
C GLU A 184 6.69 5.35 9.33
N ILE A 185 5.69 6.12 8.86
CA ILE A 185 5.86 7.54 8.53
C ILE A 185 6.13 8.36 9.79
N ALA A 186 5.38 8.13 10.88
CA ALA A 186 5.59 8.80 12.15
C ALA A 186 6.99 8.55 12.70
N ASP A 187 7.45 7.30 12.70
CA ASP A 187 8.80 6.93 13.13
C ASP A 187 9.88 7.64 12.28
N SER A 188 9.71 7.65 10.96
CA SER A 188 10.64 8.33 10.05
C SER A 188 10.67 9.84 10.26
N LEU A 189 9.53 10.49 10.48
CA LEU A 189 9.45 11.92 10.79
C LEU A 189 10.07 12.23 12.14
N GLN A 190 9.78 11.45 13.18
CA GLN A 190 10.30 11.62 14.52
C GLN A 190 11.83 11.52 14.54
N ASN A 191 12.39 10.53 13.86
CA ASN A 191 13.84 10.31 13.80
C ASN A 191 14.55 11.28 12.85
N GLY A 192 13.85 11.80 11.83
CA GLY A 192 14.45 12.68 10.81
C GLY A 192 14.40 14.16 11.16
N VAL A 193 13.25 14.68 11.58
CA VAL A 193 13.00 16.12 11.74
C VAL A 193 12.28 16.49 13.03
N SER A 194 11.73 15.53 13.76
CA SER A 194 11.01 15.74 15.03
C SER A 194 10.00 16.90 14.94
N PRO A 195 8.92 16.77 14.14
CA PRO A 195 8.00 17.88 13.93
C PRO A 195 7.27 18.27 15.21
N ASP A 196 7.11 19.57 15.42
CA ASP A 196 6.31 20.13 16.51
C ASP A 196 4.82 20.11 16.21
N PHE A 197 4.46 19.96 14.91
CA PHE A 197 3.07 20.08 14.45
C PHE A 197 2.82 19.27 13.19
N ILE A 198 1.69 18.57 13.13
CA ILE A 198 1.24 17.85 11.95
C ILE A 198 0.08 18.57 11.29
N LEU A 199 0.14 18.77 9.97
CA LEU A 199 -0.91 19.37 9.18
C LEU A 199 -1.52 18.39 8.20
N SER A 200 -2.85 18.25 8.21
CA SER A 200 -3.58 17.62 7.13
C SER A 200 -3.86 18.63 6.01
N PRO A 201 -3.56 18.32 4.74
CA PRO A 201 -3.77 19.26 3.62
C PRO A 201 -5.25 19.46 3.27
N ASP A 202 -6.14 18.60 3.76
CA ASP A 202 -7.59 18.72 3.62
C ASP A 202 -8.34 17.85 4.65
N LYS A 203 -9.68 17.87 4.58
CA LYS A 203 -10.54 17.11 5.52
C LYS A 203 -10.44 15.59 5.31
N GLY A 204 -10.09 15.13 4.12
CA GLY A 204 -9.97 13.69 3.80
C GLY A 204 -8.78 13.01 4.47
N ALA A 205 -7.72 13.78 4.76
CA ALA A 205 -6.50 13.25 5.38
C ALA A 205 -6.43 13.47 6.92
N ILE A 206 -7.51 13.98 7.55
CA ILE A 206 -7.51 14.29 8.99
C ILE A 206 -7.18 13.06 9.84
N SER A 207 -7.75 11.90 9.54
CA SER A 207 -7.51 10.67 10.31
C SER A 207 -6.03 10.29 10.32
N ARG A 208 -5.37 10.39 9.18
CA ARG A 208 -3.93 10.09 9.01
C ARG A 208 -3.06 11.08 9.78
N ALA A 209 -3.35 12.39 9.65
CA ALA A 209 -2.65 13.43 10.39
C ALA A 209 -2.81 13.27 11.91
N THR A 210 -4.02 12.90 12.36
CA THR A 210 -4.29 12.62 13.78
C THR A 210 -3.52 11.40 14.27
N GLU A 211 -3.46 10.33 13.49
CA GLU A 211 -2.71 9.13 13.83
C GLU A 211 -1.22 9.44 13.97
N VAL A 212 -0.61 10.11 12.99
CA VAL A 212 0.81 10.50 13.03
C VAL A 212 1.10 11.43 14.20
N ALA A 213 0.27 12.45 14.43
CA ALA A 213 0.46 13.38 15.55
C ALA A 213 0.36 12.67 16.91
N GLY A 214 -0.59 11.74 17.05
CA GLY A 214 -0.75 10.93 18.26
C GLY A 214 0.47 10.03 18.53
N LEU A 215 1.06 9.44 17.48
CA LEU A 215 2.25 8.60 17.60
C LEU A 215 3.52 9.41 17.95
N ILE A 216 3.66 10.61 17.40
CA ILE A 216 4.78 11.52 17.67
C ILE A 216 4.58 12.22 19.02
N GLY A 217 3.35 12.47 19.44
CA GLY A 217 3.03 13.23 20.65
C GLY A 217 3.03 14.75 20.45
N CYS A 218 2.63 15.24 19.26
CA CYS A 218 2.57 16.66 18.92
C CYS A 218 1.15 17.09 18.52
N ASP A 219 0.96 18.41 18.35
CA ASP A 219 -0.32 18.99 17.94
C ASP A 219 -0.60 18.72 16.45
N PHE A 220 -1.89 18.76 16.06
CA PHE A 220 -2.30 18.67 14.67
C PHE A 220 -3.44 19.63 14.31
N SER A 221 -3.57 19.93 13.03
CA SER A 221 -4.73 20.63 12.46
C SER A 221 -4.90 20.27 10.98
N TYR A 222 -5.85 20.89 10.32
CA TYR A 222 -6.11 20.68 8.90
C TYR A 222 -6.41 22.01 8.19
N LEU A 223 -6.21 22.02 6.84
CA LEU A 223 -6.60 23.17 6.02
C LEU A 223 -8.08 23.10 5.66
N GLU A 224 -8.77 24.22 5.83
CA GLU A 224 -10.13 24.37 5.32
C GLU A 224 -10.10 24.83 3.86
N LYS A 225 -10.84 24.14 2.99
CA LYS A 225 -11.07 24.59 1.60
C LYS A 225 -12.15 25.64 1.62
N THR A 226 -11.78 26.91 1.47
CA THR A 226 -12.72 28.00 1.25
C THR A 226 -12.85 28.25 -0.24
N ARG A 227 -14.04 28.07 -0.80
CA ARG A 227 -14.33 28.38 -2.18
C ARG A 227 -14.62 29.87 -2.29
N ILE A 228 -13.72 30.63 -2.89
CA ILE A 228 -13.89 32.09 -3.08
C ILE A 228 -14.81 32.36 -4.27
N ASP A 229 -14.64 31.60 -5.36
CA ASP A 229 -15.49 31.68 -6.56
C ASP A 229 -15.54 30.32 -7.31
N ALA A 230 -16.17 30.30 -8.50
CA ALA A 230 -16.35 29.07 -9.29
C ALA A 230 -15.02 28.42 -9.73
N HIS A 231 -13.93 29.19 -9.76
CA HIS A 231 -12.61 28.76 -10.26
C HIS A 231 -11.50 28.85 -9.24
N THR A 232 -11.72 29.58 -8.12
CA THR A 232 -10.70 29.82 -7.09
C THR A 232 -11.05 29.09 -5.81
N ILE A 233 -10.20 28.13 -5.43
CA ILE A 233 -10.23 27.46 -4.13
C ILE A 233 -9.04 27.99 -3.35
N GLU A 234 -9.27 28.69 -2.25
CA GLU A 234 -8.24 29.04 -1.31
C GLU A 234 -8.20 28.01 -0.16
N HIS A 235 -7.02 27.53 0.15
CA HIS A 235 -6.77 26.73 1.33
C HIS A 235 -6.34 27.70 2.44
N THR A 236 -7.29 28.11 3.26
CA THR A 236 -7.01 29.03 4.37
C THR A 236 -6.66 28.18 5.59
N PRO A 237 -5.43 28.22 6.09
CA PRO A 237 -5.18 27.69 7.42
C PRO A 237 -5.99 28.55 8.40
N LYS A 238 -6.64 27.90 9.37
CA LYS A 238 -7.00 28.61 10.61
C LYS A 238 -5.73 29.28 11.13
N ASP A 239 -5.88 30.37 11.91
CA ASP A 239 -4.74 30.94 12.62
C ASP A 239 -4.09 29.82 13.47
N LEU A 240 -3.08 29.19 12.91
CA LEU A 240 -2.31 28.13 13.56
C LEU A 240 -1.13 28.78 14.26
N ASP A 241 -0.96 28.47 15.54
CA ASP A 241 0.26 28.86 16.26
C ASP A 241 1.44 27.94 15.82
N VAL A 242 1.96 28.22 14.62
CA VAL A 242 3.12 27.50 14.03
C VAL A 242 4.38 28.37 13.99
N SER A 243 4.34 29.55 14.59
CA SER A 243 5.51 30.44 14.63
C SER A 243 6.68 29.78 15.35
N GLY A 244 7.82 29.70 14.67
CA GLY A 244 9.02 29.06 15.17
C GLY A 244 8.99 27.53 15.19
N LYS A 245 7.94 26.89 14.65
CA LYS A 245 7.75 25.43 14.68
C LYS A 245 8.24 24.75 13.40
N VAL A 246 8.61 23.48 13.54
CA VAL A 246 8.81 22.52 12.46
C VAL A 246 7.48 21.83 12.19
N VAL A 247 6.98 21.93 10.96
CA VAL A 247 5.66 21.40 10.58
C VAL A 247 5.83 20.29 9.54
N ALA A 248 5.14 19.15 9.71
CA ALA A 248 5.02 18.13 8.68
C ALA A 248 3.58 18.06 8.13
N ILE A 249 3.46 18.15 6.80
CA ILE A 249 2.18 17.97 6.08
C ILE A 249 2.07 16.50 5.71
N VAL A 250 1.01 15.82 6.19
CA VAL A 250 0.82 14.37 6.01
C VAL A 250 -0.43 14.10 5.17
N ASP A 251 -0.27 13.26 4.13
CA ASP A 251 -1.34 12.84 3.22
C ASP A 251 -1.21 11.35 2.87
N ASP A 252 -2.20 10.76 2.19
CA ASP A 252 -2.07 9.41 1.63
C ASP A 252 -1.17 9.40 0.39
N MET A 253 -1.28 10.41 -0.47
CA MET A 253 -0.51 10.47 -1.71
C MET A 253 -0.10 11.89 -2.10
N ILE A 254 1.04 12.01 -2.75
CA ILE A 254 1.47 13.23 -3.41
C ILE A 254 1.53 12.98 -4.93
N SER A 255 0.57 13.54 -5.67
CA SER A 255 0.55 13.47 -7.12
C SER A 255 1.29 14.67 -7.73
N THR A 256 0.61 15.79 -7.98
CA THR A 256 1.24 17.00 -8.55
C THR A 256 1.95 17.89 -7.53
N GLY A 257 1.70 17.69 -6.22
CA GLY A 257 2.27 18.46 -5.13
C GLY A 257 1.69 19.88 -4.94
N GLY A 258 0.72 20.28 -5.78
CA GLY A 258 0.19 21.66 -5.73
C GLY A 258 -0.50 22.01 -4.40
N THR A 259 -1.20 21.09 -3.78
CA THR A 259 -1.83 21.30 -2.45
C THR A 259 -0.76 21.49 -1.37
N ILE A 260 0.27 20.65 -1.37
CA ILE A 260 1.40 20.72 -0.44
C ILE A 260 2.14 22.05 -0.56
N CYS A 261 2.43 22.51 -1.78
CA CYS A 261 3.11 23.79 -2.01
C CYS A 261 2.30 24.97 -1.44
N ARG A 262 0.98 25.01 -1.74
CA ARG A 262 0.12 26.08 -1.17
C ARG A 262 0.04 26.04 0.34
N ALA A 263 -0.04 24.84 0.91
CA ALA A 263 -0.03 24.64 2.36
C ALA A 263 1.28 25.14 2.98
N SER A 264 2.41 24.77 2.39
CA SER A 264 3.73 25.21 2.84
C SER A 264 3.88 26.74 2.81
N ASP A 265 3.49 27.38 1.70
CA ASP A 265 3.54 28.85 1.58
C ASP A 265 2.68 29.54 2.67
N ALA A 266 1.54 28.96 2.99
CA ALA A 266 0.67 29.49 4.04
C ALA A 266 1.28 29.33 5.45
N LEU A 267 1.89 28.16 5.74
CA LEU A 267 2.60 27.91 7.00
C LEU A 267 3.80 28.82 7.18
N ARG A 268 4.57 29.02 6.11
CA ARG A 268 5.72 29.95 6.12
C ARG A 268 5.29 31.38 6.41
N ARG A 269 4.16 31.85 5.85
CA ARG A 269 3.61 33.18 6.18
C ARG A 269 3.19 33.29 7.64
N GLN A 270 2.85 32.20 8.31
CA GLN A 270 2.50 32.15 9.74
C GLN A 270 3.73 31.91 10.63
N GLY A 271 4.93 31.88 10.07
CA GLY A 271 6.19 31.84 10.81
C GLY A 271 6.74 30.45 11.07
N ALA A 272 6.24 29.39 10.38
CA ALA A 272 6.88 28.08 10.44
C ALA A 272 8.34 28.15 9.98
N THR A 273 9.24 27.56 10.75
CA THR A 273 10.69 27.57 10.47
C THR A 273 11.08 26.53 9.44
N GLU A 274 10.47 25.35 9.53
CA GLU A 274 10.65 24.29 8.57
C GLU A 274 9.28 23.69 8.19
N VAL A 275 9.15 23.28 6.93
CA VAL A 275 7.95 22.59 6.43
C VAL A 275 8.37 21.36 5.66
N HIS A 276 7.95 20.21 6.12
CA HIS A 276 8.19 18.91 5.48
C HIS A 276 6.90 18.33 4.92
N ALA A 277 6.99 17.45 3.93
CA ALA A 277 5.86 16.72 3.38
C ALA A 277 6.07 15.22 3.56
N ALA A 278 5.04 14.51 3.97
CA ALA A 278 5.08 13.06 4.09
C ALA A 278 3.82 12.42 3.47
N CYS A 279 3.97 11.29 2.82
CA CYS A 279 2.85 10.51 2.31
C CYS A 279 3.20 9.04 2.14
N THR A 280 2.19 8.18 2.08
CA THR A 280 2.38 6.78 1.72
C THR A 280 2.80 6.65 0.26
N HIS A 281 2.08 7.28 -0.67
CA HIS A 281 2.23 7.07 -2.10
C HIS A 281 2.82 8.28 -2.83
N GLY A 282 4.11 8.21 -3.12
CA GLY A 282 4.80 9.24 -3.90
C GLY A 282 4.66 9.03 -5.41
N LEU A 283 3.58 9.54 -6.04
CA LEU A 283 3.40 9.46 -7.49
C LEU A 283 4.24 10.48 -8.26
N PHE A 284 4.39 11.69 -7.72
CA PHE A 284 5.23 12.78 -8.25
C PHE A 284 5.08 13.09 -9.73
N THR A 285 3.84 13.19 -10.18
CA THR A 285 3.52 13.49 -11.59
C THR A 285 3.74 14.98 -11.95
N GLY A 286 3.93 15.27 -13.23
CA GLY A 286 3.96 16.64 -13.74
C GLY A 286 5.04 17.55 -13.12
N GLY A 287 6.23 17.01 -12.83
CA GLY A 287 7.33 17.79 -12.26
C GLY A 287 7.16 18.13 -10.77
N ALA A 288 6.37 17.33 -10.03
CA ALA A 288 6.05 17.58 -8.63
C ALA A 288 7.30 17.70 -7.74
N LEU A 289 8.30 16.85 -7.91
CA LEU A 289 9.52 16.90 -7.08
C LEU A 289 10.28 18.22 -7.24
N SER A 290 10.43 18.72 -8.48
CA SER A 290 11.07 20.02 -8.72
C SER A 290 10.27 21.17 -8.10
N ARG A 291 8.93 21.07 -8.13
CA ARG A 291 8.04 22.05 -7.50
C ARG A 291 8.16 21.99 -5.99
N LEU A 292 8.08 20.81 -5.39
CA LEU A 292 8.19 20.61 -3.94
C LEU A 292 9.55 21.12 -3.40
N ALA A 293 10.65 20.90 -4.11
CA ALA A 293 11.98 21.34 -3.70
C ALA A 293 12.10 22.84 -3.47
N ASN A 294 11.19 23.67 -4.02
CA ASN A 294 11.17 25.12 -3.81
C ASN A 294 10.24 25.55 -2.68
N HIS A 295 9.46 24.62 -2.11
CA HIS A 295 8.44 24.95 -1.11
C HIS A 295 8.63 24.23 0.21
N VAL A 296 9.16 23.00 0.21
CA VAL A 296 9.35 22.20 1.44
C VAL A 296 10.83 21.85 1.65
N ASP A 297 11.22 21.69 2.89
CA ASP A 297 12.61 21.37 3.29
C ASP A 297 12.92 19.88 3.10
N GLY A 298 11.92 19.02 3.20
CA GLY A 298 12.06 17.58 3.01
C GLY A 298 10.78 16.90 2.53
N VAL A 299 10.96 15.74 1.88
CA VAL A 299 9.86 14.89 1.42
C VAL A 299 10.15 13.46 1.85
N TYR A 300 9.20 12.85 2.56
CA TYR A 300 9.24 11.49 3.11
C TYR A 300 8.14 10.65 2.48
N THR A 301 8.49 9.54 1.86
CA THR A 301 7.48 8.64 1.28
C THR A 301 7.85 7.20 1.51
N THR A 302 6.84 6.33 1.46
CA THR A 302 7.11 4.91 1.43
C THR A 302 7.61 4.45 0.05
N ASP A 303 8.13 3.24 0.01
CA ASP A 303 8.51 2.53 -1.21
C ASP A 303 7.33 1.78 -1.87
N SER A 304 6.08 2.08 -1.49
CA SER A 304 4.87 1.52 -2.14
C SER A 304 4.85 1.70 -3.65
N LEU A 305 5.44 2.79 -4.11
CA LEU A 305 5.77 3.04 -5.51
C LEU A 305 7.26 3.39 -5.65
N PRO A 306 7.95 2.89 -6.68
CA PRO A 306 9.32 3.29 -6.95
C PRO A 306 9.42 4.82 -7.18
N ASN A 307 10.13 5.51 -6.33
CA ASN A 307 10.36 6.95 -6.45
C ASN A 307 11.68 7.34 -5.75
N PRO A 308 12.33 8.47 -6.14
CA PRO A 308 13.64 8.87 -5.59
C PRO A 308 13.58 9.42 -4.16
N ARG A 309 12.40 9.54 -3.55
CA ARG A 309 12.18 10.03 -2.18
C ARG A 309 11.67 8.92 -1.25
N ALA A 310 11.62 7.68 -1.72
CA ALA A 310 11.24 6.53 -0.92
C ALA A 310 12.29 6.28 0.18
N SER A 311 11.99 6.72 1.39
CA SER A 311 12.85 6.60 2.58
C SER A 311 12.23 5.71 3.66
N VAL A 312 10.94 5.38 3.52
CA VAL A 312 10.16 4.59 4.47
C VAL A 312 9.80 3.25 3.84
N SER A 313 9.96 2.14 4.56
CA SER A 313 9.54 0.84 4.05
C SER A 313 8.05 0.59 4.30
N ALA A 314 7.32 0.19 3.24
CA ALA A 314 5.93 -0.24 3.34
C ALA A 314 5.79 -1.70 3.85
N ALA A 315 6.87 -2.47 3.87
CA ALA A 315 6.82 -3.89 4.20
C ALA A 315 6.34 -4.19 5.63
N PRO A 316 6.73 -3.44 6.70
CA PRO A 316 6.21 -3.72 8.05
C PRO A 316 4.69 -3.51 8.16
N ALA A 317 4.16 -2.47 7.53
CA ALA A 317 2.72 -2.24 7.48
C ALA A 317 1.99 -3.40 6.79
N LEU A 318 2.45 -3.79 5.59
CA LEU A 318 1.85 -4.92 4.85
C LEU A 318 1.96 -6.24 5.62
N ALA A 319 3.05 -6.47 6.37
CA ALA A 319 3.19 -7.65 7.20
C ALA A 319 2.11 -7.72 8.28
N ARG A 320 1.83 -6.60 8.97
CA ARG A 320 0.74 -6.53 9.97
C ARG A 320 -0.62 -6.86 9.34
N GLY A 321 -0.93 -6.27 8.20
CA GLY A 321 -2.20 -6.52 7.51
C GLY A 321 -2.36 -7.94 7.01
N LEU A 322 -1.31 -8.51 6.43
CA LEU A 322 -1.34 -9.90 5.97
C LEU A 322 -1.51 -10.88 7.13
N SER A 323 -0.84 -10.67 8.27
CA SER A 323 -1.01 -11.50 9.45
C SER A 323 -2.46 -11.47 9.93
N SER A 324 -3.06 -10.28 10.07
CA SER A 324 -4.47 -10.11 10.44
C SER A 324 -5.42 -10.77 9.43
N LEU A 325 -5.17 -10.60 8.13
CA LEU A 325 -5.99 -11.17 7.05
C LEU A 325 -5.95 -12.71 7.07
N MET A 326 -4.76 -13.30 7.19
CA MET A 326 -4.59 -14.75 7.22
C MET A 326 -5.26 -15.38 8.44
N GLU A 327 -5.18 -14.75 9.62
CA GLU A 327 -5.90 -15.18 10.80
C GLU A 327 -7.42 -15.19 10.58
N LYS A 328 -7.98 -14.13 9.98
CA LYS A 328 -9.43 -14.04 9.68
C LYS A 328 -9.90 -15.14 8.73
N VAL A 329 -9.12 -15.44 7.69
CA VAL A 329 -9.46 -16.47 6.71
C VAL A 329 -9.39 -17.87 7.30
N THR A 330 -8.38 -18.16 8.14
CA THR A 330 -8.23 -19.48 8.78
C THR A 330 -9.28 -19.77 9.85
N HIS A 331 -9.85 -18.76 10.51
CA HIS A 331 -10.87 -18.96 11.55
C HIS A 331 -12.30 -19.08 10.98
N ASN A 332 -12.52 -18.68 9.74
CA ASN A 332 -13.83 -18.70 9.07
C ASN A 332 -14.01 -19.88 8.10
N GLY A 333 -13.04 -20.73 7.92
CA GLY A 333 -13.05 -21.96 7.11
C GLY A 333 -13.04 -23.18 7.99
#